data_749357af6911b35764ced7b1a0b228e2
#
_entry.id   749357af6911b35764ced7b1a0b228e2
#
_cell.length_a   1.000
_cell.length_b   1.000
_cell.length_c   1.000
_cell.angle_alpha   90.00
_cell.angle_beta   90.00
_cell.angle_gamma   90.00
#
_symmetry.space_group_name_H-M   'P 1'
#
loop_
_entity.id
_entity.type
_entity.pdbx_description
1 polymer ?
#
loop_
_entity_poly.entity_id
_entity_poly.type
_entity_poly.pdbx_seq_one_letter_code
_entity_poly.pdbx_strand_id
1 'polypeptide(L)'
;MQKSKLLMATLLGATMLASGAAQSKTLVYCSEGSPEGFDPAPFTAGTTFDASSKPLYNRLVEFKRGTSEVIPGLAESWAVSSDGLEYTFKLRKGVKFQTTEFFTPSRDFNADDVVFSFERQLKKDHPWNQYTAGIAWEYFDGMSMPDLIKSIEKVDDNTVKFVLNRPEAPMIANLAMDFASIMSAEYAAKLEADGKKELLNQQPVGTGPFKFVAYQKDAVIRYSAHEGYWGGKQPIDDLVFAITTDASVRQQKLKAGECHVAPYPNPADLADLKADANLQMMEQEGLNVGYLAYNALVAPFDKAEVRKALNMAINKQSILEAVFQGAGKAAKNPIPPTMWSYNNAVQDDAYDPEAAKKMLEAAGVKDLKMKIWAMPVQRPYNPNARRMAELIQSDFSKIGVGVEIVSYEWGEYLKLSKEKDRDGAVLLGWTGDNGDPDNFLAVLLGCDGVGGSNRAQWCNKEFEDLIQKAKIVSDKAERTKLYEDAQVVFKREAPWATIAHSVVFMPMSKKISGYVMDPLGGHWFDGVDIAE
;
A
#
# COMPACT_ATOMS: atom_id res chain seq x y z
N MET A 1 9.05 -53.55 81.15
CA MET A 1 10.12 -52.60 80.82
C MET A 1 10.20 -52.43 79.34
N GLN A 2 9.53 -51.41 78.75
CA GLN A 2 9.60 -51.11 77.34
C GLN A 2 9.75 -49.59 77.19
N LYS A 3 10.85 -49.18 76.61
CA LYS A 3 11.18 -47.78 76.34
C LYS A 3 10.54 -47.34 75.04
N SER A 4 9.63 -46.39 75.10
CA SER A 4 9.08 -45.71 73.96
C SER A 4 10.09 -44.71 73.39
N LYS A 5 10.36 -44.78 72.09
CA LYS A 5 11.11 -43.77 71.34
C LYS A 5 10.12 -42.89 70.60
N LEU A 6 10.12 -41.61 70.90
CA LEU A 6 9.43 -40.54 70.22
C LEU A 6 10.18 -40.24 68.91
N LEU A 7 9.50 -40.35 67.72
CA LEU A 7 9.99 -39.87 66.44
C LEU A 7 9.42 -38.51 66.20
N MET A 8 10.30 -37.53 66.13
CA MET A 8 9.97 -36.14 65.74
C MET A 8 10.05 -36.04 64.21
N ALA A 9 8.91 -35.90 63.54
CA ALA A 9 8.84 -35.68 62.07
C ALA A 9 8.94 -34.19 61.79
N THR A 10 10.04 -33.74 61.15
CA THR A 10 10.24 -32.40 60.61
C THR A 10 9.54 -32.29 59.25
N LEU A 11 8.46 -31.52 59.14
CA LEU A 11 7.87 -31.12 57.87
C LEU A 11 8.78 -30.07 57.22
N LEU A 12 9.48 -30.43 56.17
CA LEU A 12 10.07 -29.48 55.23
C LEU A 12 8.95 -29.00 54.31
N GLY A 13 8.49 -27.77 54.48
CA GLY A 13 7.60 -27.09 53.52
C GLY A 13 8.39 -26.72 52.27
N ALA A 14 8.21 -27.46 51.19
CA ALA A 14 8.66 -27.06 49.86
C ALA A 14 7.71 -25.98 49.30
N THR A 15 8.09 -24.72 49.43
CA THR A 15 7.51 -23.62 48.67
C THR A 15 7.87 -23.80 47.21
N MET A 16 6.97 -24.37 46.40
CA MET A 16 7.05 -24.30 44.95
C MET A 16 6.83 -22.83 44.56
N LEU A 17 7.90 -22.13 44.23
CA LEU A 17 7.84 -20.93 43.43
C LEU A 17 7.31 -21.35 42.04
N ALA A 18 6.01 -21.20 41.84
CA ALA A 18 5.44 -21.23 40.50
C ALA A 18 6.02 -20.03 39.76
N SER A 19 7.12 -20.22 39.03
CA SER A 19 7.56 -19.32 37.98
C SER A 19 6.46 -19.37 36.95
N GLY A 20 5.51 -18.44 37.01
CA GLY A 20 4.58 -18.19 35.91
C GLY A 20 5.46 -17.86 34.71
N ALA A 21 5.60 -18.80 33.79
CA ALA A 21 6.09 -18.47 32.47
C ALA A 21 5.13 -17.42 31.95
N ALA A 22 5.59 -16.18 31.81
CA ALA A 22 4.80 -15.15 31.14
C ALA A 22 4.47 -15.70 29.75
N GLN A 23 3.19 -15.91 29.47
CA GLN A 23 2.75 -16.40 28.18
C GLN A 23 3.05 -15.29 27.18
N SER A 24 3.76 -15.62 26.09
CA SER A 24 4.06 -14.67 25.01
C SER A 24 2.77 -14.09 24.46
N LYS A 25 2.67 -12.76 24.43
CA LYS A 25 1.52 -12.04 23.85
C LYS A 25 1.63 -12.06 22.34
N THR A 26 0.83 -12.90 21.69
CA THR A 26 0.79 -13.05 20.24
C THR A 26 -0.44 -12.38 19.65
N LEU A 27 -0.24 -11.42 18.73
CA LEU A 27 -1.29 -10.84 17.92
C LEU A 27 -1.34 -11.56 16.55
N VAL A 28 -2.52 -12.00 16.14
CA VAL A 28 -2.75 -12.62 14.83
C VAL A 28 -3.58 -11.69 13.96
N TYR A 29 -3.01 -11.24 12.86
CA TYR A 29 -3.66 -10.50 11.78
C TYR A 29 -3.95 -11.45 10.62
N CYS A 30 -5.22 -11.56 10.23
CA CYS A 30 -5.61 -12.35 9.06
C CYS A 30 -5.49 -11.50 7.79
N SER A 31 -4.32 -11.56 7.14
CA SER A 31 -4.05 -10.82 5.91
C SER A 31 -4.80 -11.38 4.72
N GLU A 32 -5.21 -10.50 3.80
CA GLU A 32 -5.94 -10.87 2.59
C GLU A 32 -5.05 -11.36 1.44
N GLY A 33 -3.72 -11.26 1.58
CA GLY A 33 -2.80 -11.71 0.53
C GLY A 33 -1.35 -11.82 0.99
N SER A 34 -0.57 -12.55 0.20
CA SER A 34 0.88 -12.61 0.33
C SER A 34 1.55 -11.31 -0.13
N PRO A 35 2.67 -10.87 0.49
CA PRO A 35 3.49 -9.80 -0.06
C PRO A 35 4.21 -10.28 -1.33
N GLU A 36 4.56 -9.34 -2.20
CA GLU A 36 5.43 -9.58 -3.36
C GLU A 36 6.89 -9.78 -2.93
N GLY A 37 7.26 -9.24 -1.76
CA GLY A 37 8.57 -9.35 -1.14
C GLY A 37 8.65 -8.51 0.13
N PHE A 38 9.86 -8.41 0.69
CA PHE A 38 10.13 -7.66 1.92
C PHE A 38 11.03 -6.44 1.72
N ASP A 39 11.50 -6.16 0.51
CA ASP A 39 12.01 -4.85 0.12
C ASP A 39 10.84 -4.02 -0.38
N PRO A 40 10.41 -2.95 0.33
CA PRO A 40 9.22 -2.21 -0.08
C PRO A 40 9.43 -1.31 -1.29
N ALA A 41 10.68 -0.95 -1.63
CA ALA A 41 10.94 0.09 -2.61
C ALA A 41 10.48 -0.23 -4.05
N PRO A 42 10.52 -1.50 -4.55
CA PRO A 42 10.05 -1.83 -5.89
C PRO A 42 8.55 -1.96 -6.05
N PHE A 43 7.78 -1.95 -4.96
CA PHE A 43 6.38 -2.34 -4.96
C PHE A 43 5.44 -1.19 -4.60
N THR A 44 4.13 -1.39 -4.88
CA THR A 44 3.07 -0.41 -4.58
C THR A 44 1.86 -1.04 -3.89
N ALA A 45 1.87 -2.35 -3.63
CA ALA A 45 0.73 -3.03 -3.04
C ALA A 45 0.71 -2.93 -1.51
N GLY A 46 -0.45 -2.56 -0.94
CA GLY A 46 -0.64 -2.48 0.51
C GLY A 46 -0.34 -3.79 1.23
N THR A 47 -0.65 -4.97 0.64
CA THR A 47 -0.27 -6.27 1.20
C THR A 47 1.25 -6.44 1.40
N THR A 48 2.04 -5.85 0.50
CA THR A 48 3.51 -5.83 0.60
C THR A 48 3.96 -4.86 1.68
N PHE A 49 3.36 -3.68 1.76
CA PHE A 49 3.74 -2.67 2.76
C PHE A 49 3.37 -3.09 4.18
N ASP A 50 2.19 -3.66 4.38
CA ASP A 50 1.76 -4.18 5.68
C ASP A 50 2.70 -5.26 6.21
N ALA A 51 3.24 -6.09 5.31
CA ALA A 51 4.17 -7.16 5.66
C ALA A 51 5.63 -6.70 5.76
N SER A 52 6.02 -5.60 5.12
CA SER A 52 7.42 -5.15 5.04
C SER A 52 7.66 -3.81 5.73
N SER A 53 7.32 -2.70 5.09
CA SER A 53 7.69 -1.35 5.57
C SER A 53 7.09 -1.02 6.93
N LYS A 54 5.86 -1.46 7.21
CA LYS A 54 5.17 -1.14 8.46
C LYS A 54 5.80 -1.82 9.67
N PRO A 55 6.04 -3.15 9.69
CA PRO A 55 6.64 -3.81 10.84
C PRO A 55 8.17 -3.72 10.89
N LEU A 56 8.86 -3.69 9.75
CA LEU A 56 10.30 -3.97 9.67
C LEU A 56 11.18 -2.73 9.56
N TYR A 57 10.68 -1.64 8.95
CA TYR A 57 11.50 -0.50 8.60
C TYR A 57 10.99 0.81 9.19
N ASN A 58 11.83 1.83 9.16
CA ASN A 58 11.47 3.21 9.35
C ASN A 58 11.97 4.07 8.18
N ARG A 59 11.46 5.28 8.07
CA ARG A 59 11.81 6.30 7.07
C ARG A 59 12.45 7.50 7.76
N LEU A 60 13.01 8.42 7.00
CA LEU A 60 13.55 9.68 7.53
C LEU A 60 12.46 10.47 8.28
N VAL A 61 11.28 10.52 7.68
CA VAL A 61 10.07 11.12 8.24
C VAL A 61 8.94 10.10 8.19
N GLU A 62 7.96 10.22 9.05
CA GLU A 62 6.85 9.28 9.19
C GLU A 62 5.53 10.03 9.13
N PHE A 63 4.43 9.34 8.79
CA PHE A 63 3.10 9.88 9.04
C PHE A 63 2.70 9.60 10.50
N LYS A 64 2.15 10.63 11.14
CA LYS A 64 1.53 10.48 12.46
C LYS A 64 0.34 9.53 12.36
N ARG A 65 0.30 8.50 13.20
CA ARG A 65 -0.75 7.48 13.17
C ARG A 65 -2.15 8.06 13.07
N GLY A 66 -2.93 7.57 12.12
CA GLY A 66 -4.30 7.99 11.85
C GLY A 66 -4.42 9.32 11.10
N THR A 67 -3.35 9.88 10.57
CA THR A 67 -3.33 11.14 9.81
C THR A 67 -2.36 11.10 8.63
N SER A 68 -2.39 12.13 7.78
CA SER A 68 -1.36 12.41 6.76
C SER A 68 -0.37 13.50 7.20
N GLU A 69 -0.35 13.85 8.49
CA GLU A 69 0.63 14.80 9.05
C GLU A 69 2.01 14.16 9.11
N VAL A 70 3.01 14.82 8.52
CA VAL A 70 4.39 14.33 8.55
C VAL A 70 5.07 14.74 9.85
N ILE A 71 5.69 13.76 10.51
CA ILE A 71 6.43 13.92 11.77
C ILE A 71 7.87 13.37 11.64
N PRO A 72 8.80 13.71 12.56
CA PRO A 72 10.12 13.11 12.63
C PRO A 72 10.07 11.57 12.75
N GLY A 73 10.92 10.89 11.95
CA GLY A 73 11.18 9.45 12.00
C GLY A 73 12.63 9.17 12.40
N LEU A 74 13.42 8.58 11.50
CA LEU A 74 14.86 8.41 11.68
C LEU A 74 15.63 9.73 11.62
N ALA A 75 15.07 10.79 11.04
CA ALA A 75 15.54 12.15 11.21
C ALA A 75 14.81 12.79 12.41
N GLU A 76 15.56 13.43 13.31
CA GLU A 76 15.00 14.21 14.44
C GLU A 76 14.43 15.54 13.96
N SER A 77 15.00 16.09 12.88
CA SER A 77 14.59 17.34 12.27
C SER A 77 15.12 17.44 10.84
N TRP A 78 14.54 18.36 10.08
CA TRP A 78 15.02 18.72 8.75
C TRP A 78 14.89 20.23 8.51
N ALA A 79 15.67 20.72 7.56
CA ALA A 79 15.60 22.08 7.06
C ALA A 79 15.55 22.09 5.55
N VAL A 80 14.76 23.02 4.98
CA VAL A 80 14.63 23.22 3.54
C VAL A 80 15.21 24.60 3.21
N SER A 81 16.05 24.69 2.17
CA SER A 81 16.57 25.96 1.69
C SER A 81 15.46 26.87 1.16
N SER A 82 15.70 28.17 1.13
CA SER A 82 14.69 29.16 0.72
C SER A 82 14.23 29.02 -0.74
N ASP A 83 15.07 28.42 -1.60
CA ASP A 83 14.76 28.11 -2.99
C ASP A 83 14.09 26.74 -3.17
N GLY A 84 13.93 25.98 -2.08
CA GLY A 84 13.32 24.66 -2.10
C GLY A 84 14.16 23.56 -2.75
N LEU A 85 15.47 23.79 -2.95
CA LEU A 85 16.35 22.85 -3.66
C LEU A 85 17.21 21.98 -2.74
N GLU A 86 17.41 22.34 -1.48
CA GLU A 86 18.22 21.57 -0.55
C GLU A 86 17.40 21.16 0.67
N TYR A 87 17.42 19.88 1.01
CA TYR A 87 16.76 19.28 2.16
C TYR A 87 17.82 18.62 3.04
N THR A 88 18.10 19.21 4.22
CA THR A 88 19.09 18.71 5.16
C THR A 88 18.42 18.03 6.34
N PHE A 89 18.69 16.74 6.56
CA PHE A 89 18.16 15.93 7.63
C PHE A 89 19.20 15.69 8.72
N LYS A 90 18.83 15.93 9.98
CA LYS A 90 19.61 15.55 11.16
C LYS A 90 19.12 14.19 11.65
N LEU A 91 20.00 13.19 11.59
CA LEU A 91 19.66 11.80 11.87
C LEU A 91 19.70 11.50 13.37
N ARG A 92 18.78 10.66 13.81
CA ARG A 92 18.70 10.11 15.17
C ARG A 92 19.91 9.24 15.46
N LYS A 93 20.51 9.38 16.65
CA LYS A 93 21.65 8.58 17.09
C LYS A 93 21.19 7.37 17.90
N GLY A 94 21.99 6.31 17.89
CA GLY A 94 21.77 5.12 18.71
C GLY A 94 20.62 4.24 18.25
N VAL A 95 20.12 4.43 17.03
CA VAL A 95 19.08 3.57 16.44
C VAL A 95 19.69 2.22 16.06
N LYS A 96 19.14 1.15 16.61
CA LYS A 96 19.61 -0.22 16.37
C LYS A 96 18.91 -0.84 15.17
N PHE A 97 19.68 -1.54 14.34
CA PHE A 97 19.11 -2.51 13.42
C PHE A 97 18.73 -3.80 14.15
N GLN A 98 17.78 -4.54 13.60
CA GLN A 98 17.32 -5.81 14.12
C GLN A 98 18.42 -6.87 14.06
N THR A 99 18.63 -7.60 15.17
CA THR A 99 19.42 -8.84 15.16
C THR A 99 18.50 -10.00 14.84
N THR A 100 18.84 -10.75 13.78
CA THR A 100 18.10 -11.91 13.29
C THR A 100 18.99 -13.16 13.34
N GLU A 101 18.45 -14.33 13.01
CA GLU A 101 19.23 -15.57 12.91
C GLU A 101 20.30 -15.54 11.79
N PHE A 102 20.09 -14.70 10.77
CA PHE A 102 20.96 -14.62 9.59
C PHE A 102 21.86 -13.38 9.56
N PHE A 103 21.66 -12.40 10.48
CA PHE A 103 22.48 -11.19 10.55
C PHE A 103 22.52 -10.58 11.95
N THR A 104 23.72 -10.22 12.39
CA THR A 104 23.98 -9.43 13.59
C THR A 104 24.67 -8.14 13.18
N PRO A 105 24.02 -6.96 13.36
CA PRO A 105 24.62 -5.67 13.03
C PRO A 105 25.85 -5.38 13.89
N SER A 106 26.90 -4.81 13.30
CA SER A 106 28.11 -4.37 14.03
C SER A 106 28.08 -2.90 14.41
N ARG A 107 27.15 -2.13 13.83
CA ARG A 107 26.97 -0.69 14.09
C ARG A 107 25.49 -0.29 14.13
N ASP A 108 25.27 0.91 14.67
CA ASP A 108 23.98 1.57 14.63
C ASP A 108 23.70 2.18 13.24
N PHE A 109 22.44 2.57 13.02
CA PHE A 109 22.00 3.34 11.86
C PHE A 109 22.80 4.66 11.73
N ASN A 110 23.15 5.01 10.50
CA ASN A 110 23.82 6.27 10.17
C ASN A 110 23.50 6.74 8.73
N ALA A 111 24.19 7.78 8.27
CA ALA A 111 24.00 8.39 6.95
C ALA A 111 24.30 7.44 5.77
N ASP A 112 25.18 6.46 5.93
CA ASP A 112 25.49 5.49 4.86
C ASP A 112 24.27 4.65 4.48
N ASP A 113 23.40 4.33 5.46
CA ASP A 113 22.18 3.56 5.24
C ASP A 113 21.16 4.38 4.44
N VAL A 114 21.07 5.68 4.67
CA VAL A 114 20.21 6.59 3.91
C VAL A 114 20.71 6.71 2.47
N VAL A 115 22.01 6.98 2.29
CA VAL A 115 22.62 7.09 0.95
C VAL A 115 22.40 5.79 0.16
N PHE A 116 22.70 4.64 0.76
CA PHE A 116 22.47 3.34 0.13
C PHE A 116 21.02 3.15 -0.31
N SER A 117 20.05 3.44 0.57
CA SER A 117 18.63 3.18 0.33
C SER A 117 18.07 3.95 -0.85
N PHE A 118 18.56 5.16 -1.08
CA PHE A 118 18.11 5.99 -2.18
C PHE A 118 18.98 5.88 -3.43
N GLU A 119 20.31 5.77 -3.30
CA GLU A 119 21.20 5.69 -4.47
C GLU A 119 20.99 4.42 -5.29
N ARG A 120 20.62 3.30 -4.66
CA ARG A 120 20.28 2.07 -5.37
C ARG A 120 19.05 2.20 -6.27
N GLN A 121 18.14 3.13 -5.95
CA GLN A 121 16.98 3.47 -6.77
C GLN A 121 17.37 4.53 -7.84
N LEU A 122 18.19 5.51 -7.46
CA LEU A 122 18.54 6.66 -8.30
C LEU A 122 19.55 6.31 -9.40
N LYS A 123 20.61 5.58 -9.06
CA LYS A 123 21.75 5.34 -9.96
C LYS A 123 21.59 4.01 -10.69
N LYS A 124 21.37 4.05 -12.00
CA LYS A 124 21.20 2.84 -12.83
C LYS A 124 22.42 1.93 -12.85
N ASP A 125 23.62 2.46 -12.63
CA ASP A 125 24.90 1.73 -12.52
C ASP A 125 25.21 1.24 -11.10
N HIS A 126 24.36 1.56 -10.12
CA HIS A 126 24.54 1.08 -8.75
C HIS A 126 24.42 -0.45 -8.69
N PRO A 127 25.33 -1.19 -8.01
CA PRO A 127 25.33 -2.65 -7.95
C PRO A 127 24.00 -3.27 -7.50
N TRP A 128 23.18 -2.50 -6.77
CA TRP A 128 21.89 -2.90 -6.23
C TRP A 128 20.69 -2.40 -7.04
N ASN A 129 20.92 -1.66 -8.13
CA ASN A 129 19.80 -1.13 -8.92
C ASN A 129 18.98 -2.25 -9.58
N GLN A 130 19.67 -3.27 -10.12
CA GLN A 130 19.05 -4.45 -10.72
C GLN A 130 19.46 -5.73 -9.97
N TYR A 131 19.36 -5.71 -8.63
CA TYR A 131 19.77 -6.84 -7.79
C TYR A 131 18.90 -8.09 -7.97
N THR A 132 17.69 -7.91 -8.48
CA THR A 132 16.83 -8.95 -9.04
C THR A 132 16.46 -8.60 -10.47
N ALA A 133 16.40 -9.60 -11.35
CA ALA A 133 16.12 -9.37 -12.76
C ALA A 133 14.73 -8.76 -12.97
N GLY A 134 14.66 -7.67 -13.74
CA GLY A 134 13.41 -6.99 -14.09
C GLY A 134 12.77 -6.17 -12.97
N ILE A 135 13.52 -5.84 -11.92
CA ILE A 135 13.03 -4.95 -10.86
C ILE A 135 12.75 -3.56 -11.44
N ALA A 136 11.63 -2.98 -11.05
CA ALA A 136 11.24 -1.61 -11.35
C ALA A 136 11.02 -0.84 -10.05
N TRP A 137 11.45 0.42 -10.02
CA TRP A 137 11.28 1.31 -8.86
C TRP A 137 10.02 2.16 -9.05
N GLU A 138 8.84 1.51 -8.94
CA GLU A 138 7.57 2.07 -9.44
C GLU A 138 7.23 3.46 -8.91
N TYR A 139 7.36 3.70 -7.60
CA TYR A 139 7.15 5.04 -7.04
C TYR A 139 8.26 5.99 -7.43
N PHE A 140 9.49 5.54 -7.34
CA PHE A 140 10.65 6.37 -7.61
C PHE A 140 10.65 6.88 -9.06
N ASP A 141 10.38 5.98 -10.02
CA ASP A 141 10.26 6.32 -11.44
C ASP A 141 8.96 7.09 -11.72
N GLY A 142 7.82 6.61 -11.23
CA GLY A 142 6.49 7.22 -11.47
C GLY A 142 6.32 8.63 -10.88
N MET A 143 7.13 9.01 -9.90
CA MET A 143 7.20 10.36 -9.34
C MET A 143 8.33 11.21 -9.96
N SER A 144 9.00 10.72 -11.00
CA SER A 144 10.12 11.39 -11.69
C SER A 144 11.31 11.69 -10.76
N MET A 145 11.51 10.88 -9.71
CA MET A 145 12.61 11.10 -8.75
C MET A 145 14.01 11.04 -9.39
N PRO A 146 14.29 10.21 -10.44
CA PRO A 146 15.57 10.21 -11.10
C PRO A 146 15.95 11.56 -11.74
N ASP A 147 14.95 12.30 -12.27
CA ASP A 147 15.16 13.63 -12.85
C ASP A 147 15.09 14.74 -11.79
N LEU A 148 14.41 14.49 -10.68
CA LEU A 148 14.25 15.42 -9.58
C LEU A 148 15.51 15.51 -8.70
N ILE A 149 16.04 14.35 -8.29
CA ILE A 149 17.15 14.30 -7.33
C ILE A 149 18.48 14.45 -8.07
N LYS A 150 19.20 15.54 -7.79
CA LYS A 150 20.54 15.81 -8.31
C LYS A 150 21.61 15.01 -7.57
N SER A 151 21.55 15.01 -6.23
CA SER A 151 22.49 14.25 -5.39
C SER A 151 21.91 13.96 -4.01
N ILE A 152 22.47 12.92 -3.38
CA ILE A 152 22.23 12.56 -1.99
C ILE A 152 23.60 12.52 -1.32
N GLU A 153 23.83 13.43 -0.36
CA GLU A 153 25.14 13.70 0.18
C GLU A 153 25.22 13.32 1.66
N LYS A 154 26.14 12.45 2.00
CA LYS A 154 26.57 12.27 3.39
C LYS A 154 27.40 13.48 3.80
N VAL A 155 26.84 14.34 4.65
CA VAL A 155 27.57 15.49 5.20
C VAL A 155 28.47 15.05 6.35
N ASP A 156 27.93 14.23 7.24
CA ASP A 156 28.62 13.52 8.33
C ASP A 156 27.81 12.25 8.67
N ASP A 157 28.24 11.47 9.67
CA ASP A 157 27.55 10.22 10.05
C ASP A 157 26.10 10.41 10.49
N ASN A 158 25.71 11.61 10.90
CA ASN A 158 24.37 11.92 11.39
C ASN A 158 23.68 13.07 10.61
N THR A 159 24.18 13.38 9.42
CA THR A 159 23.60 14.44 8.58
C THR A 159 23.62 14.03 7.13
N VAL A 160 22.45 14.05 6.49
CA VAL A 160 22.27 13.79 5.06
C VAL A 160 21.61 14.98 4.40
N LYS A 161 22.01 15.29 3.16
CA LYS A 161 21.44 16.35 2.35
C LYS A 161 20.98 15.79 1.01
N PHE A 162 19.72 16.05 0.64
CA PHE A 162 19.20 15.87 -0.71
C PHE A 162 19.28 17.19 -1.45
N VAL A 163 19.83 17.18 -2.65
CA VAL A 163 19.86 18.31 -3.56
C VAL A 163 18.97 18.00 -4.74
N LEU A 164 18.06 18.90 -5.07
CA LEU A 164 17.09 18.75 -6.15
C LEU A 164 17.47 19.61 -7.36
N ASN A 165 17.03 19.20 -8.55
CA ASN A 165 17.15 19.96 -9.79
C ASN A 165 16.07 21.03 -9.94
N ARG A 166 14.95 20.89 -9.22
CA ARG A 166 13.81 21.82 -9.17
C ARG A 166 13.10 21.71 -7.83
N PRO A 167 12.32 22.70 -7.42
CA PRO A 167 11.45 22.55 -6.25
C PRO A 167 10.43 21.43 -6.44
N GLU A 168 10.07 20.77 -5.34
CA GLU A 168 9.09 19.68 -5.32
C GLU A 168 8.20 19.81 -4.09
N ALA A 169 6.97 20.27 -4.28
CA ALA A 169 6.04 20.55 -3.18
C ALA A 169 5.72 19.29 -2.32
N PRO A 170 5.50 18.09 -2.89
CA PRO A 170 5.23 16.89 -2.11
C PRO A 170 6.48 16.19 -1.55
N MET A 171 7.72 16.72 -1.73
CA MET A 171 8.97 16.01 -1.42
C MET A 171 9.00 15.41 -0.01
N ILE A 172 8.64 16.16 1.02
CA ILE A 172 8.67 15.65 2.41
C ILE A 172 7.63 14.55 2.63
N ALA A 173 6.43 14.71 2.08
CA ALA A 173 5.39 13.68 2.16
C ALA A 173 5.78 12.41 1.39
N ASN A 174 6.46 12.56 0.25
CA ASN A 174 6.99 11.44 -0.53
C ASN A 174 8.05 10.66 0.27
N LEU A 175 8.90 11.33 1.04
CA LEU A 175 9.91 10.68 1.89
C LEU A 175 9.31 9.97 3.12
N ALA A 176 8.03 10.15 3.42
CA ALA A 176 7.31 9.38 4.44
C ALA A 176 6.64 8.12 3.90
N MET A 177 6.61 7.94 2.57
CA MET A 177 6.01 6.78 1.91
C MET A 177 6.87 5.51 2.06
N ASP A 178 6.26 4.38 1.81
CA ASP A 178 6.84 3.04 2.04
C ASP A 178 8.11 2.77 1.21
N PHE A 179 8.19 3.26 -0.03
CA PHE A 179 9.36 3.11 -0.90
C PHE A 179 10.63 3.79 -0.33
N ALA A 180 10.45 4.77 0.55
CA ALA A 180 11.55 5.51 1.21
C ALA A 180 12.05 4.84 2.50
N SER A 181 11.71 3.58 2.72
CA SER A 181 12.21 2.78 3.85
C SER A 181 13.73 2.67 3.84
N ILE A 182 14.34 2.90 5.01
CA ILE A 182 15.79 2.85 5.16
C ILE A 182 16.26 1.43 5.47
N MET A 183 17.18 0.94 4.66
CA MET A 183 17.77 -0.38 4.72
C MET A 183 19.20 -0.33 5.26
N SER A 184 19.69 -1.43 5.83
CA SER A 184 21.07 -1.53 6.31
C SER A 184 22.06 -1.68 5.14
N ALA A 185 22.91 -0.69 4.95
CA ALA A 185 24.01 -0.76 3.99
C ALA A 185 25.03 -1.84 4.37
N GLU A 186 25.24 -2.06 5.68
CA GLU A 186 26.12 -3.13 6.17
C GLU A 186 25.60 -4.53 5.80
N TYR A 187 24.30 -4.77 5.98
CA TYR A 187 23.67 -6.03 5.59
C TYR A 187 23.71 -6.24 4.09
N ALA A 188 23.44 -5.20 3.31
CA ALA A 188 23.56 -5.26 1.86
C ALA A 188 24.99 -5.60 1.42
N ALA A 189 26.01 -4.95 1.98
CA ALA A 189 27.40 -5.24 1.69
C ALA A 189 27.78 -6.70 2.01
N LYS A 190 27.27 -7.25 3.13
CA LYS A 190 27.43 -8.67 3.45
C LYS A 190 26.80 -9.59 2.39
N LEU A 191 25.55 -9.33 2.00
CA LEU A 191 24.86 -10.12 0.98
C LEU A 191 25.55 -10.06 -0.38
N GLU A 192 26.12 -8.91 -0.74
CA GLU A 192 26.90 -8.74 -1.97
C GLU A 192 28.19 -9.56 -1.92
N ALA A 193 28.91 -9.51 -0.81
CA ALA A 193 30.13 -10.31 -0.61
C ALA A 193 29.83 -11.82 -0.64
N ASP A 194 28.66 -12.24 -0.13
CA ASP A 194 28.20 -13.63 -0.13
C ASP A 194 27.62 -14.08 -1.50
N GLY A 195 27.44 -13.16 -2.46
CA GLY A 195 26.80 -13.43 -3.76
C GLY A 195 25.31 -13.77 -3.67
N LYS A 196 24.60 -13.22 -2.66
CA LYS A 196 23.21 -13.55 -2.32
C LYS A 196 22.32 -12.31 -2.24
N LYS A 197 22.43 -11.41 -3.20
CA LYS A 197 21.70 -10.13 -3.21
C LYS A 197 20.17 -10.30 -3.13
N GLU A 198 19.65 -11.37 -3.73
CA GLU A 198 18.22 -11.69 -3.71
C GLU A 198 17.63 -11.87 -2.30
N LEU A 199 18.46 -12.23 -1.33
CA LEU A 199 18.04 -12.38 0.05
C LEU A 199 17.63 -11.06 0.72
N LEU A 200 18.03 -9.90 0.17
CA LEU A 200 17.54 -8.61 0.66
C LEU A 200 16.00 -8.53 0.65
N ASN A 201 15.38 -9.12 -0.40
CA ASN A 201 13.92 -9.18 -0.55
C ASN A 201 13.24 -10.38 0.15
N GLN A 202 14.01 -11.25 0.79
CA GLN A 202 13.50 -12.49 1.41
C GLN A 202 13.80 -12.59 2.90
N GLN A 203 14.91 -12.01 3.34
CA GLN A 203 15.40 -12.01 4.71
C GLN A 203 15.67 -10.57 5.15
N PRO A 204 14.61 -9.79 5.43
CA PRO A 204 14.75 -8.37 5.70
C PRO A 204 15.40 -8.07 7.05
N VAL A 205 16.17 -6.97 7.08
CA VAL A 205 16.73 -6.38 8.29
C VAL A 205 16.49 -4.87 8.26
N GLY A 206 15.78 -4.35 9.25
CA GLY A 206 15.46 -2.94 9.36
C GLY A 206 15.60 -2.40 10.78
N THR A 207 15.04 -1.22 11.01
CA THR A 207 15.04 -0.52 12.31
C THR A 207 13.64 -0.48 12.94
N GLY A 208 12.64 -1.11 12.31
CA GLY A 208 11.24 -1.07 12.72
C GLY A 208 10.91 -1.79 14.02
N PRO A 209 9.65 -1.71 14.48
CA PRO A 209 9.21 -2.23 15.77
C PRO A 209 9.23 -3.75 15.90
N PHE A 210 9.21 -4.48 14.78
CA PHE A 210 9.25 -5.93 14.75
C PHE A 210 10.39 -6.41 13.85
N LYS A 211 10.92 -7.59 14.15
CA LYS A 211 11.94 -8.28 13.36
C LYS A 211 11.36 -9.52 12.69
N PHE A 212 11.79 -9.79 11.49
CA PHE A 212 11.38 -10.93 10.69
C PHE A 212 11.87 -12.24 11.31
N VAL A 213 10.98 -13.25 11.36
CA VAL A 213 11.30 -14.59 11.84
C VAL A 213 11.18 -15.61 10.73
N ALA A 214 10.01 -15.68 10.04
CA ALA A 214 9.79 -16.66 9.00
C ALA A 214 8.66 -16.25 8.05
N TYR A 215 8.74 -16.73 6.81
CA TYR A 215 7.67 -16.61 5.83
C TYR A 215 7.45 -17.93 5.11
N GLN A 216 6.20 -18.34 5.08
CA GLN A 216 5.71 -19.41 4.21
C GLN A 216 4.64 -18.80 3.30
N LYS A 217 4.95 -18.74 2.01
CA LYS A 217 4.06 -18.12 1.00
C LYS A 217 2.65 -18.72 1.10
N ASP A 218 1.64 -17.84 0.99
CA ASP A 218 0.21 -18.14 1.03
C ASP A 218 -0.29 -18.80 2.33
N ALA A 219 0.54 -18.79 3.38
CA ALA A 219 0.21 -19.37 4.67
C ALA A 219 0.44 -18.42 5.85
N VAL A 220 1.69 -18.07 6.14
CA VAL A 220 2.00 -17.34 7.36
C VAL A 220 3.28 -16.52 7.25
N ILE A 221 3.28 -15.32 7.87
CA ILE A 221 4.50 -14.56 8.18
C ILE A 221 4.57 -14.42 9.70
N ARG A 222 5.77 -14.60 10.27
CA ARG A 222 6.01 -14.47 11.69
C ARG A 222 7.03 -13.39 11.97
N TYR A 223 6.72 -12.58 12.95
CA TYR A 223 7.61 -11.54 13.46
C TYR A 223 7.68 -11.65 14.98
N SER A 224 8.79 -11.20 15.58
CA SER A 224 8.92 -10.96 17.01
C SER A 224 9.23 -9.50 17.29
N ALA A 225 8.87 -9.01 18.45
CA ALA A 225 9.17 -7.63 18.85
C ALA A 225 10.68 -7.34 18.77
N HIS A 226 11.02 -6.13 18.28
CA HIS A 226 12.39 -5.65 18.26
C HIS A 226 12.71 -5.02 19.63
N GLU A 227 13.42 -5.72 20.49
CA GLU A 227 13.73 -5.26 21.86
C GLU A 227 14.52 -3.93 21.90
N GLY A 228 15.35 -3.70 20.86
CA GLY A 228 16.14 -2.49 20.73
C GLY A 228 15.45 -1.35 19.95
N TYR A 229 14.14 -1.45 19.72
CA TYR A 229 13.42 -0.46 18.93
C TYR A 229 13.47 0.93 19.59
N TRP A 230 13.91 1.93 18.83
CA TRP A 230 14.09 3.30 19.31
C TRP A 230 12.79 3.99 19.74
N GLY A 231 11.64 3.56 19.19
CA GLY A 231 10.30 4.02 19.58
C GLY A 231 9.74 3.38 20.85
N GLY A 232 10.50 2.49 21.49
CA GLY A 232 10.13 1.83 22.74
C GLY A 232 9.69 0.37 22.57
N LYS A 233 9.62 -0.33 23.72
CA LYS A 233 9.20 -1.74 23.76
C LYS A 233 7.77 -1.91 23.27
N GLN A 234 7.54 -2.89 22.38
CA GLN A 234 6.19 -3.22 21.92
C GLN A 234 5.37 -3.93 23.00
N PRO A 235 4.06 -3.68 23.11
CA PRO A 235 3.18 -4.36 24.07
C PRO A 235 3.01 -5.85 23.79
N ILE A 236 3.11 -6.29 22.53
CA ILE A 236 3.05 -7.69 22.09
C ILE A 236 4.46 -8.21 21.82
N ASP A 237 4.66 -9.51 22.06
CA ASP A 237 5.94 -10.17 21.84
C ASP A 237 6.05 -10.72 20.40
N ASP A 238 4.94 -11.28 19.88
CA ASP A 238 4.88 -11.87 18.55
C ASP A 238 3.73 -11.26 17.74
N LEU A 239 4.01 -11.02 16.45
CA LEU A 239 3.03 -10.62 15.45
C LEU A 239 2.99 -11.70 14.35
N VAL A 240 1.80 -12.21 14.05
CA VAL A 240 1.61 -13.25 13.05
C VAL A 240 0.63 -12.76 11.98
N PHE A 241 1.03 -12.82 10.72
CA PHE A 241 0.15 -12.62 9.60
C PHE A 241 -0.32 -14.00 9.10
N ALA A 242 -1.55 -14.35 9.37
CA ALA A 242 -2.19 -15.56 8.84
C ALA A 242 -2.83 -15.24 7.49
N ILE A 243 -2.16 -15.60 6.39
CA ILE A 243 -2.63 -15.28 5.05
C ILE A 243 -3.90 -16.06 4.76
N THR A 244 -5.00 -15.34 4.52
CA THR A 244 -6.33 -15.90 4.35
C THR A 244 -7.06 -15.05 3.29
N THR A 245 -6.97 -15.46 2.04
CA THR A 245 -7.44 -14.66 0.89
C THR A 245 -8.96 -14.56 0.82
N ASP A 246 -9.71 -15.58 1.25
CA ASP A 246 -11.16 -15.57 1.28
C ASP A 246 -11.69 -14.77 2.49
N ALA A 247 -12.52 -13.76 2.22
CA ALA A 247 -13.05 -12.87 3.25
C ALA A 247 -14.00 -13.59 4.23
N SER A 248 -14.81 -14.51 3.75
CA SER A 248 -15.74 -15.26 4.62
C SER A 248 -14.96 -16.12 5.60
N VAL A 249 -13.87 -16.75 5.13
CA VAL A 249 -12.96 -17.53 5.99
C VAL A 249 -12.26 -16.61 6.99
N ARG A 250 -11.78 -15.42 6.57
CA ARG A 250 -11.18 -14.44 7.50
C ARG A 250 -12.15 -14.07 8.63
N GLN A 251 -13.42 -13.79 8.28
CA GLN A 251 -14.43 -13.42 9.27
C GLN A 251 -14.80 -14.58 10.20
N GLN A 252 -14.84 -15.81 9.69
CA GLN A 252 -15.04 -16.99 10.53
C GLN A 252 -13.90 -17.19 11.54
N LYS A 253 -12.65 -17.03 11.10
CA LYS A 253 -11.47 -17.10 11.97
C LYS A 253 -11.50 -16.00 13.04
N LEU A 254 -11.92 -14.78 12.67
CA LEU A 254 -12.07 -13.69 13.63
C LEU A 254 -13.12 -14.02 14.71
N LYS A 255 -14.31 -14.51 14.30
CA LYS A 255 -15.37 -14.94 15.23
C LYS A 255 -14.95 -16.12 16.11
N ALA A 256 -14.12 -17.02 15.59
CA ALA A 256 -13.56 -18.15 16.34
C ALA A 256 -12.40 -17.75 17.26
N GLY A 257 -11.89 -16.52 17.19
CA GLY A 257 -10.73 -16.05 17.95
C GLY A 257 -9.38 -16.58 17.43
N GLU A 258 -9.35 -17.17 16.23
CA GLU A 258 -8.10 -17.57 15.56
C GLU A 258 -7.35 -16.38 14.98
N CYS A 259 -8.06 -15.30 14.64
CA CYS A 259 -7.52 -13.98 14.28
C CYS A 259 -8.00 -12.94 15.29
N HIS A 260 -7.19 -11.92 15.48
CA HIS A 260 -7.53 -10.78 16.35
C HIS A 260 -7.95 -9.55 15.55
N VAL A 261 -7.45 -9.42 14.31
CA VAL A 261 -7.77 -8.36 13.35
C VAL A 261 -7.96 -9.02 11.98
N ALA A 262 -9.02 -8.68 11.24
CA ALA A 262 -9.32 -9.23 9.93
C ALA A 262 -9.92 -8.16 9.00
N PRO A 263 -9.13 -7.58 8.09
CA PRO A 263 -9.54 -6.47 7.24
C PRO A 263 -10.54 -6.90 6.16
N TYR A 264 -11.20 -5.90 5.58
CA TYR A 264 -12.01 -5.99 4.37
C TYR A 264 -13.08 -7.09 4.45
N PRO A 265 -14.05 -6.99 5.39
CA PRO A 265 -15.17 -7.92 5.45
C PRO A 265 -16.05 -7.79 4.20
N ASN A 266 -16.79 -8.87 3.86
CA ASN A 266 -17.84 -8.72 2.85
C ASN A 266 -18.88 -7.71 3.36
N PRO A 267 -19.37 -6.80 2.51
CA PRO A 267 -20.41 -5.85 2.93
C PRO A 267 -21.67 -6.52 3.52
N ALA A 268 -22.02 -7.71 3.02
CA ALA A 268 -23.15 -8.50 3.55
C ALA A 268 -22.97 -8.94 5.00
N ASP A 269 -21.73 -9.09 5.48
CA ASP A 269 -21.42 -9.58 6.84
C ASP A 269 -21.37 -8.44 7.88
N LEU A 270 -21.40 -7.16 7.45
CA LEU A 270 -21.19 -6.00 8.33
C LEU A 270 -22.18 -5.92 9.48
N ALA A 271 -23.46 -6.20 9.24
CA ALA A 271 -24.50 -6.16 10.26
C ALA A 271 -24.23 -7.20 11.38
N ASP A 272 -23.89 -8.42 10.98
CA ASP A 272 -23.59 -9.52 11.91
C ASP A 272 -22.30 -9.27 12.70
N LEU A 273 -21.26 -8.72 12.04
CA LEU A 273 -20.01 -8.39 12.71
C LEU A 273 -20.17 -7.25 13.72
N LYS A 274 -20.99 -6.23 13.40
CA LYS A 274 -21.32 -5.14 14.32
C LYS A 274 -22.15 -5.61 15.52
N ALA A 275 -22.96 -6.64 15.36
CA ALA A 275 -23.80 -7.20 16.42
C ALA A 275 -23.05 -8.18 17.35
N ASP A 276 -21.86 -8.66 16.95
CA ASP A 276 -21.10 -9.62 17.75
C ASP A 276 -20.54 -8.96 19.03
N ALA A 277 -20.89 -9.54 20.20
CA ALA A 277 -20.51 -9.00 21.49
C ALA A 277 -18.99 -9.04 21.76
N ASN A 278 -18.24 -9.91 21.07
CA ASN A 278 -16.79 -10.09 21.22
C ASN A 278 -15.96 -9.23 20.26
N LEU A 279 -16.63 -8.60 19.28
CA LEU A 279 -15.97 -7.83 18.25
C LEU A 279 -16.21 -6.33 18.42
N GLN A 280 -15.27 -5.55 17.93
CA GLN A 280 -15.41 -4.12 17.68
C GLN A 280 -15.18 -3.85 16.19
N MET A 281 -15.85 -2.84 15.65
CA MET A 281 -15.78 -2.43 14.26
C MET A 281 -15.32 -0.98 14.17
N MET A 282 -14.18 -0.75 13.52
CA MET A 282 -13.80 0.60 13.09
C MET A 282 -14.24 0.81 11.65
N GLU A 283 -14.60 2.04 11.30
CA GLU A 283 -14.98 2.43 9.94
C GLU A 283 -14.46 3.82 9.60
N GLN A 284 -14.07 4.02 8.35
CA GLN A 284 -13.56 5.30 7.86
C GLN A 284 -13.85 5.46 6.38
N GLU A 285 -14.19 6.69 5.93
CA GLU A 285 -14.20 6.99 4.50
C GLU A 285 -12.80 6.76 3.92
N GLY A 286 -12.72 5.93 2.88
CA GLY A 286 -11.44 5.58 2.27
C GLY A 286 -10.89 6.72 1.42
N LEU A 287 -9.60 6.99 1.56
CA LEU A 287 -8.88 7.84 0.61
C LEU A 287 -8.57 7.00 -0.65
N ASN A 288 -9.61 6.50 -1.31
CA ASN A 288 -9.46 5.50 -2.36
C ASN A 288 -10.35 5.73 -3.58
N VAL A 289 -9.99 5.08 -4.69
CA VAL A 289 -10.78 4.98 -5.90
C VAL A 289 -10.63 3.60 -6.52
N GLY A 290 -11.75 2.95 -6.86
CA GLY A 290 -11.78 1.74 -7.67
C GLY A 290 -12.10 2.10 -9.13
N TYR A 291 -11.39 1.47 -10.07
CA TYR A 291 -11.51 1.76 -11.49
C TYR A 291 -11.36 0.53 -12.39
N LEU A 292 -11.81 0.67 -13.63
CA LEU A 292 -11.49 -0.20 -14.75
C LEU A 292 -10.57 0.57 -15.71
N ALA A 293 -9.29 0.21 -15.82
CA ALA A 293 -8.33 0.86 -16.68
C ALA A 293 -8.22 0.15 -18.03
N TYR A 294 -8.44 0.88 -19.12
CA TYR A 294 -8.23 0.40 -20.49
C TYR A 294 -6.75 0.50 -20.85
N ASN A 295 -6.26 -0.37 -21.73
CA ASN A 295 -4.90 -0.21 -22.26
C ASN A 295 -4.90 0.74 -23.47
N ALA A 296 -4.54 2.00 -23.24
CA ALA A 296 -4.57 3.04 -24.28
C ALA A 296 -3.48 2.88 -25.38
N LEU A 297 -2.56 1.93 -25.23
CA LEU A 297 -1.59 1.59 -26.29
C LEU A 297 -2.12 0.54 -27.27
N VAL A 298 -3.25 -0.11 -26.96
CA VAL A 298 -3.79 -1.23 -27.74
C VAL A 298 -5.13 -0.84 -28.37
N ALA A 299 -5.23 -0.98 -29.71
CA ALA A 299 -6.49 -0.73 -30.41
C ALA A 299 -7.57 -1.74 -29.97
N PRO A 300 -8.86 -1.32 -29.87
CA PRO A 300 -9.37 0.02 -30.21
C PRO A 300 -9.37 1.00 -29.03
N PHE A 301 -8.75 0.64 -27.88
CA PHE A 301 -8.73 1.45 -26.66
C PHE A 301 -7.77 2.65 -26.75
N ASP A 302 -6.98 2.77 -27.81
CA ASP A 302 -6.20 3.95 -28.17
C ASP A 302 -7.09 5.18 -28.46
N LYS A 303 -8.36 4.94 -28.84
CA LYS A 303 -9.35 5.99 -29.15
C LYS A 303 -10.15 6.39 -27.91
N ALA A 304 -10.13 7.67 -27.54
CA ALA A 304 -10.88 8.19 -26.40
C ALA A 304 -12.40 8.00 -26.53
N GLU A 305 -12.94 8.15 -27.74
CA GLU A 305 -14.37 7.92 -28.02
C GLU A 305 -14.81 6.48 -27.75
N VAL A 306 -13.95 5.49 -27.98
CA VAL A 306 -14.22 4.09 -27.64
C VAL A 306 -14.26 3.89 -26.13
N ARG A 307 -13.29 4.42 -25.40
CA ARG A 307 -13.24 4.34 -23.93
C ARG A 307 -14.45 5.03 -23.30
N LYS A 308 -14.83 6.21 -23.81
CA LYS A 308 -16.06 6.91 -23.37
C LYS A 308 -17.33 6.12 -23.62
N ALA A 309 -17.45 5.51 -24.79
CA ALA A 309 -18.60 4.67 -25.11
C ALA A 309 -18.70 3.50 -24.10
N LEU A 310 -17.59 2.85 -23.81
CA LEU A 310 -17.56 1.78 -22.80
C LEU A 310 -17.94 2.30 -21.40
N ASN A 311 -17.46 3.48 -20.99
CA ASN A 311 -17.83 4.08 -19.70
C ASN A 311 -19.35 4.35 -19.61
N MET A 312 -19.97 4.87 -20.67
CA MET A 312 -21.42 5.13 -20.74
C MET A 312 -22.25 3.83 -20.66
N ALA A 313 -21.68 2.70 -20.99
CA ALA A 313 -22.35 1.40 -20.92
C ALA A 313 -22.33 0.78 -19.53
N ILE A 314 -21.51 1.26 -18.58
CA ILE A 314 -21.39 0.69 -17.24
C ILE A 314 -22.44 1.26 -16.29
N ASN A 315 -23.31 0.40 -15.76
CA ASN A 315 -24.29 0.76 -14.73
C ASN A 315 -23.65 0.78 -13.34
N LYS A 316 -23.05 1.91 -12.97
CA LYS A 316 -22.40 2.08 -11.66
C LYS A 316 -23.38 1.88 -10.49
N GLN A 317 -24.64 2.27 -10.65
CA GLN A 317 -25.64 2.11 -9.60
C GLN A 317 -25.87 0.62 -9.27
N SER A 318 -26.01 -0.23 -10.27
CA SER A 318 -26.14 -1.67 -10.08
C SER A 318 -24.89 -2.29 -9.41
N ILE A 319 -23.70 -1.76 -9.75
CA ILE A 319 -22.46 -2.19 -9.10
C ILE A 319 -22.45 -1.78 -7.62
N LEU A 320 -22.83 -0.53 -7.29
CA LEU A 320 -22.89 -0.06 -5.90
C LEU A 320 -23.86 -0.91 -5.06
N GLU A 321 -25.01 -1.24 -5.63
CA GLU A 321 -26.02 -2.07 -4.94
C GLU A 321 -25.54 -3.50 -4.72
N ALA A 322 -24.98 -4.15 -5.76
CA ALA A 322 -24.64 -5.57 -5.72
C ALA A 322 -23.27 -5.88 -5.10
N VAL A 323 -22.30 -4.96 -5.20
CA VAL A 323 -20.92 -5.16 -4.76
C VAL A 323 -20.62 -4.43 -3.47
N PHE A 324 -21.03 -3.16 -3.33
CA PHE A 324 -20.71 -2.33 -2.16
C PHE A 324 -21.81 -2.34 -1.09
N GLN A 325 -23.07 -2.60 -1.44
CA GLN A 325 -24.20 -2.74 -0.51
C GLN A 325 -24.29 -1.60 0.52
N GLY A 326 -24.12 -0.35 0.05
CA GLY A 326 -24.11 0.84 0.88
C GLY A 326 -22.73 1.30 1.40
N ALA A 327 -21.70 0.48 1.24
CA ALA A 327 -20.33 0.80 1.65
C ALA A 327 -19.52 1.55 0.57
N GLY A 328 -20.17 2.17 -0.41
CA GLY A 328 -19.51 2.90 -1.49
C GLY A 328 -20.36 4.00 -2.09
N LYS A 329 -19.69 4.94 -2.75
CA LYS A 329 -20.27 6.05 -3.52
C LYS A 329 -19.73 6.02 -4.95
N ALA A 330 -20.53 6.40 -5.95
CA ALA A 330 -20.08 6.46 -7.34
C ALA A 330 -18.91 7.43 -7.50
N ALA A 331 -17.86 6.97 -8.18
CA ALA A 331 -16.70 7.80 -8.51
C ALA A 331 -16.88 8.46 -9.88
N LYS A 332 -16.50 9.74 -9.99
CA LYS A 332 -16.46 10.50 -11.25
C LYS A 332 -15.08 11.05 -11.59
N ASN A 333 -14.22 11.18 -10.59
CA ASN A 333 -12.85 11.69 -10.70
C ASN A 333 -11.83 10.60 -10.33
N PRO A 334 -10.56 10.75 -10.75
CA PRO A 334 -9.50 9.80 -10.42
C PRO A 334 -8.99 9.93 -8.97
N ILE A 335 -9.46 10.92 -8.21
CA ILE A 335 -9.15 11.14 -6.80
C ILE A 335 -10.44 11.10 -5.97
N PRO A 336 -10.39 10.75 -4.66
CA PRO A 336 -11.58 10.70 -3.82
C PRO A 336 -12.07 12.09 -3.38
N PRO A 337 -13.36 12.23 -3.01
CA PRO A 337 -13.94 13.51 -2.56
C PRO A 337 -13.30 14.10 -1.31
N THR A 338 -12.62 13.29 -0.52
CA THR A 338 -11.86 13.70 0.67
C THR A 338 -10.54 14.39 0.34
N MET A 339 -10.09 14.32 -0.92
CA MET A 339 -8.87 14.98 -1.38
C MET A 339 -9.12 16.49 -1.60
N TRP A 340 -8.21 17.31 -1.08
CA TRP A 340 -8.34 18.77 -1.06
C TRP A 340 -8.45 19.47 -2.42
N SER A 341 -8.11 18.80 -3.54
CA SER A 341 -8.22 19.32 -4.91
C SER A 341 -9.32 18.64 -5.73
N TYR A 342 -10.28 17.96 -5.06
CA TYR A 342 -11.36 17.28 -5.77
C TYR A 342 -12.24 18.25 -6.54
N ASN A 343 -12.34 18.07 -7.87
CA ASN A 343 -13.15 18.94 -8.72
C ASN A 343 -14.63 18.54 -8.69
N ASN A 344 -15.44 19.26 -7.91
CA ASN A 344 -16.88 19.03 -7.81
C ASN A 344 -17.64 19.35 -9.11
N ALA A 345 -17.11 20.22 -9.98
CA ALA A 345 -17.74 20.65 -11.21
C ALA A 345 -17.74 19.58 -12.32
N VAL A 346 -16.80 18.64 -12.26
CA VAL A 346 -16.76 17.50 -13.21
C VAL A 346 -18.05 16.70 -13.07
N GLN A 347 -18.69 16.44 -14.22
CA GLN A 347 -19.88 15.58 -14.28
C GLN A 347 -19.48 14.16 -14.68
N ASP A 348 -20.18 13.18 -14.13
CA ASP A 348 -19.99 11.79 -14.53
C ASP A 348 -20.67 11.50 -15.87
N ASP A 349 -20.24 10.43 -16.55
CA ASP A 349 -20.90 9.96 -17.75
C ASP A 349 -22.26 9.36 -17.37
N ALA A 350 -23.30 9.75 -18.09
CA ALA A 350 -24.62 9.14 -17.88
C ALA A 350 -24.60 7.69 -18.37
N TYR A 351 -25.25 6.80 -17.64
CA TYR A 351 -25.51 5.45 -18.12
C TYR A 351 -26.47 5.49 -19.30
N ASP A 352 -25.97 5.24 -20.50
CA ASP A 352 -26.75 5.22 -21.75
C ASP A 352 -26.16 4.19 -22.72
N PRO A 353 -26.57 2.92 -22.62
CA PRO A 353 -26.06 1.86 -23.49
C PRO A 353 -26.43 2.06 -24.98
N GLU A 354 -27.55 2.71 -25.29
CA GLU A 354 -27.93 2.97 -26.68
C GLU A 354 -27.03 4.03 -27.33
N ALA A 355 -26.71 5.10 -26.60
CA ALA A 355 -25.74 6.09 -27.08
C ALA A 355 -24.33 5.48 -27.17
N ALA A 356 -23.94 4.68 -26.20
CA ALA A 356 -22.67 3.95 -26.18
C ALA A 356 -22.49 3.07 -27.43
N LYS A 357 -23.50 2.30 -27.79
CA LYS A 357 -23.50 1.44 -28.99
C LYS A 357 -23.30 2.25 -30.25
N LYS A 358 -24.04 3.35 -30.40
CA LYS A 358 -23.92 4.26 -31.55
C LYS A 358 -22.52 4.88 -31.64
N MET A 359 -21.91 5.23 -30.50
CA MET A 359 -20.55 5.76 -30.47
C MET A 359 -19.52 4.72 -30.94
N LEU A 360 -19.65 3.45 -30.51
CA LEU A 360 -18.77 2.37 -30.99
C LEU A 360 -18.91 2.16 -32.49
N GLU A 361 -20.14 2.13 -32.99
CA GLU A 361 -20.42 2.01 -34.44
C GLU A 361 -19.81 3.18 -35.25
N ALA A 362 -19.95 4.42 -34.75
CA ALA A 362 -19.35 5.62 -35.36
C ALA A 362 -17.82 5.60 -35.33
N ALA A 363 -17.21 5.02 -34.29
CA ALA A 363 -15.76 4.80 -34.18
C ALA A 363 -15.25 3.64 -35.06
N GLY A 364 -16.15 2.96 -35.78
CA GLY A 364 -15.83 1.82 -36.66
C GLY A 364 -15.58 0.51 -35.90
N VAL A 365 -15.98 0.42 -34.62
CA VAL A 365 -15.79 -0.75 -33.80
C VAL A 365 -17.02 -1.65 -33.91
N LYS A 366 -16.81 -2.89 -34.38
CA LYS A 366 -17.84 -3.92 -34.53
C LYS A 366 -17.32 -5.21 -33.91
N ASP A 367 -18.22 -5.99 -33.28
CA ASP A 367 -17.91 -7.30 -32.70
C ASP A 367 -16.68 -7.31 -31.78
N LEU A 368 -16.51 -6.22 -30.98
CA LEU A 368 -15.40 -6.10 -30.05
C LEU A 368 -15.42 -7.27 -29.05
N LYS A 369 -14.29 -7.94 -28.94
CA LYS A 369 -14.02 -8.93 -27.89
C LYS A 369 -12.86 -8.43 -27.05
N MET A 370 -13.01 -8.48 -25.73
CA MET A 370 -11.98 -8.01 -24.81
C MET A 370 -11.95 -8.85 -23.54
N LYS A 371 -10.82 -8.81 -22.84
CA LYS A 371 -10.73 -9.34 -21.48
C LYS A 371 -11.02 -8.25 -20.45
N ILE A 372 -11.65 -8.67 -19.35
CA ILE A 372 -11.68 -7.90 -18.10
C ILE A 372 -10.93 -8.72 -17.05
N TRP A 373 -9.88 -8.14 -16.51
CA TRP A 373 -9.07 -8.74 -15.48
C TRP A 373 -9.68 -8.43 -14.11
N ALA A 374 -10.05 -9.46 -13.35
CA ALA A 374 -10.63 -9.36 -12.02
C ALA A 374 -9.63 -9.80 -10.96
N MET A 375 -9.40 -8.96 -9.96
CA MET A 375 -8.50 -9.26 -8.84
C MET A 375 -8.96 -10.51 -8.08
N PRO A 376 -8.04 -11.39 -7.67
CA PRO A 376 -8.37 -12.60 -6.89
C PRO A 376 -8.59 -12.30 -5.40
N VAL A 377 -8.22 -11.11 -4.94
CA VAL A 377 -8.25 -10.66 -3.53
C VAL A 377 -9.16 -9.45 -3.36
N GLN A 378 -9.70 -9.27 -2.17
CA GLN A 378 -10.39 -8.05 -1.80
C GLN A 378 -9.39 -6.92 -1.55
N ARG A 379 -9.78 -5.72 -1.95
CA ARG A 379 -9.01 -4.49 -1.70
C ARG A 379 -9.93 -3.43 -1.07
N PRO A 380 -9.36 -2.41 -0.39
CA PRO A 380 -10.15 -1.33 0.20
C PRO A 380 -11.16 -0.72 -0.77
N TYR A 381 -10.77 -0.54 -2.02
CA TYR A 381 -11.55 0.09 -3.09
C TYR A 381 -12.45 -0.88 -3.88
N ASN A 382 -12.39 -2.19 -3.62
CA ASN A 382 -13.21 -3.19 -4.33
C ASN A 382 -13.41 -4.46 -3.49
N PRO A 383 -14.58 -4.64 -2.87
CA PRO A 383 -14.85 -5.80 -2.02
C PRO A 383 -15.10 -7.10 -2.80
N ASN A 384 -15.43 -7.02 -4.12
CA ASN A 384 -15.66 -8.21 -4.94
C ASN A 384 -15.45 -7.91 -6.43
N ALA A 385 -14.20 -7.99 -6.88
CA ALA A 385 -13.83 -7.70 -8.27
C ALA A 385 -14.45 -8.69 -9.28
N ARG A 386 -14.60 -9.95 -8.92
CA ARG A 386 -15.24 -10.95 -9.78
C ARG A 386 -16.70 -10.59 -10.05
N ARG A 387 -17.46 -10.26 -9.01
CA ARG A 387 -18.85 -9.83 -9.16
C ARG A 387 -18.99 -8.53 -9.94
N MET A 388 -18.08 -7.57 -9.71
CA MET A 388 -18.03 -6.34 -10.49
C MET A 388 -17.78 -6.62 -11.98
N ALA A 389 -16.82 -7.48 -12.31
CA ALA A 389 -16.53 -7.86 -13.69
C ALA A 389 -17.74 -8.54 -14.39
N GLU A 390 -18.48 -9.39 -13.68
CA GLU A 390 -19.70 -10.04 -14.20
C GLU A 390 -20.81 -9.04 -14.51
N LEU A 391 -21.00 -8.02 -13.69
CA LEU A 391 -21.95 -6.95 -13.96
C LEU A 391 -21.53 -6.11 -15.18
N ILE A 392 -20.25 -5.74 -15.29
CA ILE A 392 -19.71 -5.03 -16.45
C ILE A 392 -19.82 -5.90 -17.71
N GLN A 393 -19.52 -7.19 -17.65
CA GLN A 393 -19.71 -8.13 -18.76
C GLN A 393 -21.15 -8.16 -19.24
N SER A 394 -22.11 -8.19 -18.32
CA SER A 394 -23.54 -8.13 -18.63
C SER A 394 -23.92 -6.82 -19.30
N ASP A 395 -23.40 -5.69 -18.82
CA ASP A 395 -23.66 -4.37 -19.40
C ASP A 395 -23.05 -4.25 -20.81
N PHE A 396 -21.82 -4.71 -20.99
CA PHE A 396 -21.14 -4.69 -22.30
C PHE A 396 -21.80 -5.59 -23.33
N SER A 397 -22.42 -6.69 -22.91
CA SER A 397 -23.18 -7.55 -23.81
C SER A 397 -24.37 -6.82 -24.47
N LYS A 398 -25.01 -5.85 -23.77
CA LYS A 398 -26.12 -5.05 -24.29
C LYS A 398 -25.71 -4.16 -25.47
N ILE A 399 -24.45 -3.80 -25.55
CA ILE A 399 -23.89 -2.97 -26.62
C ILE A 399 -23.10 -3.77 -27.67
N GLY A 400 -23.19 -5.13 -27.62
CA GLY A 400 -22.54 -6.02 -28.57
C GLY A 400 -21.06 -6.26 -28.33
N VAL A 401 -20.54 -5.96 -27.12
CA VAL A 401 -19.15 -6.23 -26.73
C VAL A 401 -19.06 -7.55 -25.98
N GLY A 402 -18.25 -8.50 -26.49
CA GLY A 402 -17.97 -9.78 -25.85
C GLY A 402 -16.85 -9.63 -24.82
N VAL A 403 -17.08 -10.12 -23.60
CA VAL A 403 -16.10 -10.05 -22.51
C VAL A 403 -15.75 -11.45 -22.01
N GLU A 404 -14.44 -11.71 -21.89
CA GLU A 404 -13.87 -12.82 -21.13
C GLU A 404 -13.34 -12.29 -19.80
N ILE A 405 -13.73 -12.91 -18.68
CA ILE A 405 -13.23 -12.54 -17.36
C ILE A 405 -12.05 -13.45 -17.01
N VAL A 406 -10.89 -12.86 -16.75
CA VAL A 406 -9.67 -13.56 -16.36
C VAL A 406 -9.22 -13.13 -14.96
N SER A 407 -8.51 -14.02 -14.27
CA SER A 407 -7.92 -13.76 -12.96
C SER A 407 -6.62 -14.57 -12.84
N TYR A 408 -5.67 -14.04 -12.07
CA TYR A 408 -4.35 -14.63 -11.82
C TYR A 408 -4.09 -14.60 -10.32
N GLU A 409 -3.11 -15.36 -9.83
CA GLU A 409 -2.60 -15.18 -8.46
C GLU A 409 -2.19 -13.72 -8.25
N TRP A 410 -2.31 -13.19 -7.01
CA TRP A 410 -2.25 -11.75 -6.78
C TRP A 410 -0.93 -11.10 -7.24
N GLY A 411 0.21 -11.70 -6.89
CA GLY A 411 1.51 -11.17 -7.33
C GLY A 411 1.68 -11.22 -8.85
N GLU A 412 1.22 -12.30 -9.48
CA GLU A 412 1.23 -12.43 -10.94
C GLU A 412 0.25 -11.46 -11.61
N TYR A 413 -0.92 -11.24 -11.02
CA TYR A 413 -1.89 -10.23 -11.46
C TYR A 413 -1.26 -8.84 -11.49
N LEU A 414 -0.58 -8.45 -10.43
CA LEU A 414 0.09 -7.15 -10.34
C LEU A 414 1.19 -7.03 -11.39
N LYS A 415 2.02 -8.06 -11.56
CA LYS A 415 3.10 -8.09 -12.55
C LYS A 415 2.57 -7.97 -13.98
N LEU A 416 1.69 -8.89 -14.38
CA LEU A 416 1.15 -8.92 -15.76
C LEU A 416 0.31 -7.70 -16.10
N SER A 417 -0.37 -7.08 -15.12
CA SER A 417 -1.19 -5.89 -15.36
C SER A 417 -0.39 -4.66 -15.81
N LYS A 418 0.94 -4.64 -15.62
CA LYS A 418 1.86 -3.58 -16.03
C LYS A 418 2.33 -3.70 -17.48
N GLU A 419 2.19 -4.89 -18.08
CA GLU A 419 2.69 -5.13 -19.41
C GLU A 419 2.05 -4.19 -20.44
N LYS A 420 2.87 -3.58 -21.29
CA LYS A 420 2.42 -2.58 -22.27
C LYS A 420 1.50 -3.16 -23.36
N ASP A 421 1.61 -4.44 -23.62
CA ASP A 421 0.78 -5.20 -24.55
C ASP A 421 -0.37 -5.96 -23.86
N ARG A 422 -0.62 -5.68 -22.56
CA ARG A 422 -1.73 -6.29 -21.81
C ARG A 422 -3.04 -6.08 -22.58
N ASP A 423 -3.76 -7.16 -22.83
CA ASP A 423 -5.05 -7.13 -23.50
C ASP A 423 -6.20 -6.65 -22.61
N GLY A 424 -7.21 -6.02 -23.21
CA GLY A 424 -8.45 -5.62 -22.55
C GLY A 424 -8.30 -4.56 -21.48
N ALA A 425 -9.05 -4.70 -20.40
CA ALA A 425 -9.11 -3.77 -19.29
C ALA A 425 -8.90 -4.45 -17.94
N VAL A 426 -8.31 -3.72 -16.98
CA VAL A 426 -7.97 -4.25 -15.65
C VAL A 426 -8.76 -3.55 -14.55
N LEU A 427 -9.42 -4.33 -13.69
CA LEU A 427 -9.99 -3.83 -12.44
C LEU A 427 -8.87 -3.68 -11.41
N LEU A 428 -8.67 -2.47 -10.96
CA LEU A 428 -7.78 -2.10 -9.87
C LEU A 428 -8.34 -0.90 -9.13
N GLY A 429 -7.53 -0.28 -8.34
CA GLY A 429 -7.82 0.94 -7.62
C GLY A 429 -6.57 1.44 -6.92
N TRP A 430 -6.76 2.47 -6.13
CA TRP A 430 -5.71 3.10 -5.36
C TRP A 430 -6.21 3.59 -4.03
N THR A 431 -5.42 3.46 -3.01
CA THR A 431 -5.54 4.19 -1.76
C THR A 431 -4.38 5.17 -1.69
N GLY A 432 -4.63 6.44 -1.38
CA GLY A 432 -3.59 7.45 -1.38
C GLY A 432 -2.57 7.21 -0.27
N ASP A 433 -1.28 7.35 -0.59
CA ASP A 433 -0.18 6.98 0.31
C ASP A 433 0.42 8.15 1.07
N ASN A 434 0.14 9.40 0.67
CA ASN A 434 0.76 10.59 1.28
C ASN A 434 -0.19 11.79 1.46
N GLY A 435 -1.47 11.64 1.12
CA GLY A 435 -2.46 12.72 1.24
C GLY A 435 -2.29 13.88 0.24
N ASP A 436 -1.39 13.78 -0.73
CA ASP A 436 -1.24 14.74 -1.83
C ASP A 436 -1.88 14.19 -3.12
N PRO A 437 -2.59 15.03 -3.91
CA PRO A 437 -3.18 14.62 -5.19
C PRO A 437 -2.18 14.05 -6.19
N ASP A 438 -0.91 14.44 -6.07
CA ASP A 438 0.19 13.96 -6.89
C ASP A 438 0.30 12.43 -6.86
N ASN A 439 0.08 11.82 -5.70
CA ASN A 439 0.14 10.38 -5.51
C ASN A 439 -0.89 9.61 -6.36
N PHE A 440 -2.02 10.22 -6.66
CA PHE A 440 -3.00 9.67 -7.61
C PHE A 440 -2.68 10.07 -9.06
N LEU A 441 -2.47 11.35 -9.30
CA LEU A 441 -2.48 11.90 -10.65
C LEU A 441 -1.16 11.66 -11.37
N ALA A 442 -0.01 11.83 -10.72
CA ALA A 442 1.28 11.55 -11.33
C ALA A 442 1.60 10.06 -11.39
N VAL A 443 1.45 9.35 -10.27
CA VAL A 443 1.81 7.92 -10.19
C VAL A 443 0.95 7.04 -11.09
N LEU A 444 -0.37 7.33 -11.18
CA LEU A 444 -1.32 6.46 -11.88
C LEU A 444 -1.65 6.89 -13.30
N LEU A 445 -1.40 8.15 -13.66
CA LEU A 445 -1.85 8.76 -14.93
C LEU A 445 -0.76 9.59 -15.61
N GLY A 446 0.34 9.91 -14.91
CA GLY A 446 1.50 10.57 -15.48
C GLY A 446 2.23 9.69 -16.49
N CYS A 447 2.96 10.33 -17.40
CA CYS A 447 3.69 9.65 -18.47
C CYS A 447 4.81 8.74 -17.93
N ASP A 448 5.48 9.15 -16.86
CA ASP A 448 6.55 8.37 -16.22
C ASP A 448 6.04 7.08 -15.54
N GLY A 449 4.73 7.01 -15.22
CA GLY A 449 4.08 5.84 -14.68
C GLY A 449 3.78 4.73 -15.69
N VAL A 450 3.95 4.98 -17.00
CA VAL A 450 3.68 4.01 -18.07
C VAL A 450 4.63 2.81 -18.00
N GLY A 451 4.07 1.60 -17.97
CA GLY A 451 4.82 0.36 -17.72
C GLY A 451 5.02 0.06 -16.23
N GLY A 452 4.49 0.91 -15.37
CA GLY A 452 4.45 0.79 -13.92
C GLY A 452 3.02 0.93 -13.39
N SER A 453 2.78 1.84 -12.44
CA SER A 453 1.47 2.02 -11.80
C SER A 453 0.41 2.64 -12.69
N ASN A 454 0.77 3.26 -13.82
CA ASN A 454 -0.18 3.72 -14.84
C ASN A 454 -0.72 2.54 -15.66
N ARG A 455 -1.70 1.84 -15.12
CA ARG A 455 -2.30 0.64 -15.76
C ARG A 455 -3.11 0.95 -17.01
N ALA A 456 -3.46 2.23 -17.23
CA ALA A 456 -4.07 2.65 -18.50
C ALA A 456 -3.04 2.77 -19.63
N GLN A 457 -1.74 2.73 -19.33
CA GLN A 457 -0.67 2.96 -20.31
C GLN A 457 -0.87 4.26 -21.09
N TRP A 458 -1.51 5.24 -20.46
CA TRP A 458 -1.95 6.49 -21.05
C TRP A 458 -0.97 7.62 -20.75
N CYS A 459 -0.60 8.39 -21.76
CA CYS A 459 0.25 9.57 -21.62
C CYS A 459 -0.34 10.70 -22.44
N ASN A 460 -0.74 11.78 -21.79
CA ASN A 460 -1.34 12.95 -22.41
C ASN A 460 -0.57 14.20 -22.01
N LYS A 461 -0.06 14.95 -23.01
CA LYS A 461 0.81 16.11 -22.75
C LYS A 461 0.11 17.22 -21.96
N GLU A 462 -1.16 17.52 -22.23
CA GLU A 462 -1.89 18.57 -21.50
C GLU A 462 -2.07 18.19 -20.02
N PHE A 463 -2.41 16.94 -19.76
CA PHE A 463 -2.49 16.42 -18.39
C PHE A 463 -1.13 16.46 -17.69
N GLU A 464 -0.08 16.00 -18.38
CA GLU A 464 1.29 15.97 -17.87
C GLU A 464 1.79 17.37 -17.50
N ASP A 465 1.60 18.35 -18.39
CA ASP A 465 2.02 19.75 -18.14
C ASP A 465 1.34 20.33 -16.88
N LEU A 466 0.07 20.00 -16.63
CA LEU A 466 -0.67 20.45 -15.45
C LEU A 466 -0.13 19.84 -14.15
N ILE A 467 0.08 18.52 -14.12
CA ILE A 467 0.55 17.85 -12.92
C ILE A 467 2.01 18.19 -12.62
N GLN A 468 2.87 18.30 -13.61
CA GLN A 468 4.27 18.69 -13.43
C GLN A 468 4.38 20.13 -12.91
N LYS A 469 3.54 21.05 -13.43
CA LYS A 469 3.48 22.41 -12.90
C LYS A 469 3.03 22.42 -11.43
N ALA A 470 2.02 21.60 -11.08
CA ALA A 470 1.52 21.53 -9.70
C ALA A 470 2.56 21.03 -8.69
N LYS A 471 3.54 20.23 -9.11
CA LYS A 471 4.66 19.78 -8.27
C LYS A 471 5.63 20.91 -7.90
N ILE A 472 5.84 21.85 -8.82
CA ILE A 472 6.84 22.94 -8.66
C ILE A 472 6.28 24.09 -7.82
N VAL A 473 4.97 24.34 -7.92
CA VAL A 473 4.31 25.47 -7.25
C VAL A 473 4.09 25.14 -5.78
N SER A 474 4.44 26.07 -4.89
CA SER A 474 4.21 25.95 -3.44
C SER A 474 2.84 26.48 -2.98
N ASP A 475 2.22 27.39 -3.75
CA ASP A 475 0.91 27.96 -3.42
C ASP A 475 -0.20 26.91 -3.57
N LYS A 476 -0.88 26.63 -2.47
CA LYS A 476 -1.91 25.58 -2.42
C LYS A 476 -3.12 25.89 -3.30
N ALA A 477 -3.50 27.14 -3.46
CA ALA A 477 -4.65 27.53 -4.28
C ALA A 477 -4.33 27.33 -5.77
N GLU A 478 -3.12 27.71 -6.20
CA GLU A 478 -2.66 27.44 -7.56
C GLU A 478 -2.53 25.95 -7.84
N ARG A 479 -1.97 25.17 -6.92
CA ARG A 479 -1.90 23.70 -7.01
C ARG A 479 -3.30 23.09 -7.14
N THR A 480 -4.26 23.56 -6.31
CA THR A 480 -5.65 23.12 -6.37
C THR A 480 -6.22 23.29 -7.77
N LYS A 481 -6.08 24.47 -8.34
CA LYS A 481 -6.58 24.78 -9.69
C LYS A 481 -5.97 23.89 -10.76
N LEU A 482 -4.66 23.67 -10.71
CA LEU A 482 -3.95 22.81 -11.67
C LEU A 482 -4.45 21.36 -11.62
N TYR A 483 -4.65 20.81 -10.41
CA TYR A 483 -5.18 19.46 -10.24
C TYR A 483 -6.68 19.37 -10.60
N GLU A 484 -7.47 20.42 -10.38
CA GLU A 484 -8.86 20.48 -10.85
C GLU A 484 -8.92 20.46 -12.38
N ASP A 485 -8.04 21.21 -13.07
CA ASP A 485 -7.94 21.22 -14.53
C ASP A 485 -7.47 19.87 -15.09
N ALA A 486 -6.53 19.21 -14.42
CA ALA A 486 -6.10 17.85 -14.77
C ALA A 486 -7.27 16.84 -14.72
N GLN A 487 -8.17 16.95 -13.74
CA GLN A 487 -9.37 16.10 -13.66
C GLN A 487 -10.34 16.33 -14.83
N VAL A 488 -10.40 17.56 -15.36
CA VAL A 488 -11.20 17.85 -16.58
C VAL A 488 -10.59 17.15 -17.80
N VAL A 489 -9.26 17.21 -17.95
CA VAL A 489 -8.55 16.49 -19.03
C VAL A 489 -8.77 14.99 -18.90
N PHE A 490 -8.59 14.44 -17.71
CA PHE A 490 -8.84 13.02 -17.43
C PHE A 490 -10.25 12.60 -17.87
N LYS A 491 -11.28 13.37 -17.51
CA LYS A 491 -12.67 13.07 -17.87
C LYS A 491 -12.91 13.13 -19.37
N ARG A 492 -12.29 14.08 -20.04
CA ARG A 492 -12.36 14.22 -21.51
C ARG A 492 -11.71 13.04 -22.22
N GLU A 493 -10.58 12.58 -21.75
CA GLU A 493 -9.77 11.51 -22.37
C GLU A 493 -10.20 10.10 -21.95
N ALA A 494 -10.83 9.97 -20.77
CA ALA A 494 -11.40 8.74 -20.23
C ALA A 494 -10.44 7.52 -20.23
N PRO A 495 -9.22 7.60 -19.70
CA PRO A 495 -8.32 6.45 -19.64
C PRO A 495 -8.87 5.32 -18.74
N TRP A 496 -9.74 5.67 -17.81
CA TRP A 496 -10.47 4.75 -16.92
C TRP A 496 -11.98 4.92 -17.01
N ALA A 497 -12.71 3.86 -16.67
CA ALA A 497 -14.00 3.98 -16.02
C ALA A 497 -13.75 4.06 -14.52
N THR A 498 -13.94 5.21 -13.90
CA THR A 498 -14.00 5.34 -12.44
C THR A 498 -15.26 4.67 -11.92
N ILE A 499 -15.17 3.82 -10.89
CA ILE A 499 -16.33 3.03 -10.42
C ILE A 499 -16.84 3.55 -9.09
N ALA A 500 -16.05 3.49 -8.04
CA ALA A 500 -16.49 3.83 -6.70
C ALA A 500 -15.36 4.35 -5.80
N HIS A 501 -15.77 5.12 -4.78
CA HIS A 501 -15.02 5.38 -3.55
C HIS A 501 -15.70 4.59 -2.43
N SER A 502 -14.95 3.87 -1.60
CA SER A 502 -15.52 2.99 -0.58
C SER A 502 -15.26 3.49 0.84
N VAL A 503 -16.11 3.06 1.76
CA VAL A 503 -15.83 3.07 3.19
C VAL A 503 -15.01 1.84 3.53
N VAL A 504 -13.98 2.00 4.36
CA VAL A 504 -13.13 0.92 4.85
C VAL A 504 -13.59 0.47 6.22
N PHE A 505 -13.70 -0.83 6.42
CA PHE A 505 -14.11 -1.45 7.67
C PHE A 505 -13.01 -2.33 8.23
N MET A 506 -12.79 -2.24 9.55
CA MET A 506 -11.80 -3.02 10.26
C MET A 506 -12.44 -3.71 11.47
N PRO A 507 -13.01 -4.91 11.29
CA PRO A 507 -13.46 -5.71 12.42
C PRO A 507 -12.27 -6.33 13.14
N MET A 508 -12.32 -6.29 14.47
CA MET A 508 -11.29 -6.83 15.34
C MET A 508 -11.88 -7.31 16.67
N SER A 509 -11.13 -8.16 17.36
CA SER A 509 -11.46 -8.59 18.72
C SER A 509 -11.53 -7.39 19.66
N LYS A 510 -12.48 -7.37 20.60
CA LYS A 510 -12.51 -6.39 21.70
C LYS A 510 -11.31 -6.47 22.64
N LYS A 511 -10.53 -7.55 22.57
CA LYS A 511 -9.26 -7.68 23.30
C LYS A 511 -8.16 -6.76 22.75
N ILE A 512 -8.32 -6.23 21.53
CA ILE A 512 -7.35 -5.33 20.90
C ILE A 512 -7.56 -3.91 21.41
N SER A 513 -6.46 -3.28 21.78
CA SER A 513 -6.39 -1.85 22.14
C SER A 513 -5.21 -1.17 21.43
N GLY A 514 -5.26 0.15 21.30
CA GLY A 514 -4.19 0.93 20.66
C GLY A 514 -4.16 0.87 19.13
N TYR A 515 -5.00 0.07 18.48
CA TYR A 515 -5.09 0.09 17.02
C TYR A 515 -5.74 1.40 16.54
N VAL A 516 -5.14 2.01 15.52
CA VAL A 516 -5.65 3.24 14.89
C VAL A 516 -5.80 2.98 13.40
N MET A 517 -6.98 3.28 12.84
CA MET A 517 -7.17 3.22 11.38
C MET A 517 -6.31 4.26 10.69
N ASP A 518 -5.65 3.85 9.63
CA ASP A 518 -4.81 4.71 8.82
C ASP A 518 -5.61 5.20 7.59
N PRO A 519 -5.81 6.51 7.41
CA PRO A 519 -6.47 7.04 6.21
C PRO A 519 -5.69 6.73 4.93
N LEU A 520 -4.39 6.45 5.05
CA LEU A 520 -3.51 6.04 3.96
C LEU A 520 -3.54 4.52 3.72
N GLY A 521 -4.43 3.79 4.40
CA GLY A 521 -4.72 2.38 4.15
C GLY A 521 -3.74 1.37 4.74
N GLY A 522 -2.72 1.81 5.50
CA GLY A 522 -1.75 0.92 6.13
C GLY A 522 -2.26 0.25 7.40
N HIS A 523 -1.77 -0.95 7.68
CA HIS A 523 -2.06 -1.67 8.92
C HIS A 523 -0.85 -1.65 9.84
N TRP A 524 -0.97 -0.86 10.91
CA TRP A 524 0.12 -0.61 11.86
C TRP A 524 -0.16 -1.35 13.17
N PHE A 525 0.83 -2.10 13.64
CA PHE A 525 0.73 -2.87 14.87
C PHE A 525 1.69 -2.39 15.97
N ASP A 526 2.48 -1.35 15.71
CA ASP A 526 3.30 -0.70 16.75
C ASP A 526 2.39 0.00 17.76
N GLY A 527 2.63 -0.26 19.04
CA GLY A 527 1.81 0.24 20.15
C GLY A 527 0.47 -0.48 20.34
N VAL A 528 0.13 -1.47 19.50
CA VAL A 528 -1.08 -2.29 19.67
C VAL A 528 -0.86 -3.32 20.76
N ASP A 529 -1.85 -3.47 21.67
CA ASP A 529 -1.86 -4.47 22.73
C ASP A 529 -3.04 -5.41 22.60
N ILE A 530 -2.92 -6.60 23.18
CA ILE A 530 -3.97 -7.60 23.28
C ILE A 530 -4.16 -7.99 24.74
N ALA A 531 -5.40 -7.88 25.24
CA ALA A 531 -5.76 -8.35 26.57
C ALA A 531 -5.77 -9.89 26.62
N GLU A 532 -5.32 -10.45 27.75
CA GLU A 532 -5.32 -11.89 28.02
C GLU A 532 -6.73 -12.51 28.03
#